data_918f4804a7733b756523c7e0deda055e
#
_entry.id   918f4804a7733b756523c7e0deda055e
#
_cell.length_a   1.000
_cell.length_b   1.000
_cell.length_c   1.000
_cell.angle_alpha   90.00
_cell.angle_beta   90.00
_cell.angle_gamma   90.00
#
_symmetry.space_group_name_H-M   'P 1'
#
loop_
_entity.id
_entity.type
_entity.pdbx_description
1 polymer ?
#
loop_
_entity_poly.entity_id
_entity_poly.type
_entity_poly.pdbx_seq_one_letter_code
_entity_poly.pdbx_strand_id
1 'polypeptide(L)'
;KLDAVFFADSNSAGNVSDGSWFYLEPLTAMAAMSRATEKIGFISTVSSTFYTPFHVARLVASLDHISGGRIGWNVVTSMFDVEARNHGYKTMPDHAERYRRADEFVQAVLGLWDSWADDALTFDRQGHYADPAKVQPINHRGEFFRVDGPLNVPRPPQGHPVLFQAGASEPGRELAARCAEAIYAVAYDLPAAQSYYRDIKRRVKAAGREVDVPIMPGLVTYVAPTEAEAKAKQRELDELLPADASLRQLALFIGQDCSGWELDAPVPTLPPLEEFSGPQGRYSTILRIIETEQPTLRQLLGRLAAGGGHCTMVGTPEQVADKMEHWFRNEGADGFNLMPPSLPAGIEDFIEQVVPELQNRGLFRTEYQSNTLRAHLGLARPGNS
;
A
#
# COMPACT_ATOMS: atom_id res chain seq x y z
N LYS A 1 14.26 12.71 2.05
CA LYS A 1 13.44 12.73 3.27
C LYS A 1 12.05 12.11 3.05
N LEU A 2 12.01 10.95 2.33
CA LEU A 2 10.77 10.19 2.10
C LEU A 2 10.16 9.72 3.45
N ASP A 3 8.83 9.56 3.49
CA ASP A 3 8.13 9.17 4.72
C ASP A 3 8.39 7.72 5.09
N ALA A 4 8.31 6.80 4.13
CA ALA A 4 8.49 5.38 4.36
C ALA A 4 8.90 4.61 3.11
N VAL A 5 9.36 3.37 3.32
CA VAL A 5 9.44 2.31 2.31
C VAL A 5 8.23 1.40 2.50
N PHE A 6 7.52 1.12 1.41
CA PHE A 6 6.32 0.28 1.41
C PHE A 6 6.63 -1.07 0.76
N PHE A 7 6.39 -2.15 1.50
CA PHE A 7 6.59 -3.53 1.04
C PHE A 7 5.24 -4.16 0.72
N ALA A 8 4.95 -4.30 -0.56
CA ALA A 8 3.92 -5.23 -0.99
C ALA A 8 4.40 -6.67 -0.72
N ASP A 9 3.46 -7.60 -0.57
CA ASP A 9 3.77 -9.01 -0.35
C ASP A 9 2.72 -9.92 -1.00
N SER A 10 3.17 -11.10 -1.37
CA SER A 10 2.32 -12.22 -1.78
C SER A 10 2.86 -13.51 -1.20
N ASN A 11 1.96 -14.36 -0.69
CA ASN A 11 2.32 -15.65 -0.08
C ASN A 11 2.46 -16.77 -1.13
N SER A 12 2.93 -16.41 -2.33
CA SER A 12 3.22 -17.35 -3.41
C SER A 12 4.36 -16.85 -4.30
N ALA A 13 5.13 -17.77 -4.85
CA ALA A 13 6.20 -17.45 -5.80
C ALA A 13 5.69 -16.99 -7.17
N GLY A 14 4.39 -17.17 -7.45
CA GLY A 14 3.85 -16.94 -8.78
C GLY A 14 4.44 -17.89 -9.83
N ASN A 15 4.55 -17.43 -11.07
CA ASN A 15 5.27 -18.12 -12.11
C ASN A 15 6.74 -17.72 -12.09
N VAL A 16 7.60 -18.59 -11.61
CA VAL A 16 9.04 -18.31 -11.44
C VAL A 16 9.74 -17.98 -12.76
N SER A 17 9.22 -18.44 -13.89
CA SER A 17 9.78 -18.11 -15.21
C SER A 17 9.57 -16.66 -15.61
N ASP A 18 8.59 -15.97 -15.00
CA ASP A 18 8.29 -14.56 -15.25
C ASP A 18 9.10 -13.62 -14.31
N GLY A 19 9.99 -14.18 -13.51
CA GLY A 19 10.79 -13.49 -12.51
C GLY A 19 10.16 -13.54 -11.10
N SER A 20 10.95 -13.22 -10.09
CA SER A 20 10.45 -13.12 -8.70
C SER A 20 9.96 -11.71 -8.44
N TRP A 21 8.73 -11.59 -7.95
CA TRP A 21 8.14 -10.31 -7.58
C TRP A 21 8.56 -9.86 -6.18
N PHE A 22 8.83 -10.84 -5.29
CA PHE A 22 9.21 -10.59 -3.90
C PHE A 22 10.36 -11.52 -3.52
N TYR A 23 11.37 -10.96 -2.88
CA TYR A 23 12.62 -11.65 -2.61
C TYR A 23 12.75 -12.13 -1.17
N LEU A 24 12.35 -11.30 -0.23
CA LEU A 24 12.41 -11.57 1.21
C LEU A 24 11.05 -11.32 1.84
N GLU A 25 10.79 -12.04 2.92
CA GLU A 25 9.62 -11.79 3.74
C GLU A 25 9.73 -10.38 4.38
N PRO A 26 8.72 -9.52 4.22
CA PRO A 26 8.82 -8.10 4.55
C PRO A 26 9.13 -7.81 6.01
N LEU A 27 8.53 -8.51 6.98
CA LEU A 27 8.71 -8.22 8.40
C LEU A 27 10.17 -8.48 8.84
N THR A 28 10.77 -9.56 8.35
CA THR A 28 12.16 -9.90 8.63
C THR A 28 13.13 -8.94 7.95
N ALA A 29 12.84 -8.56 6.70
CA ALA A 29 13.61 -7.56 5.98
C ALA A 29 13.58 -6.19 6.68
N MET A 30 12.39 -5.75 7.11
CA MET A 30 12.20 -4.49 7.84
C MET A 30 12.94 -4.48 9.18
N ALA A 31 13.01 -5.60 9.90
CA ALA A 31 13.77 -5.69 11.14
C ALA A 31 15.25 -5.34 10.91
N ALA A 32 15.86 -5.88 9.85
CA ALA A 32 17.24 -5.59 9.49
C ALA A 32 17.42 -4.14 9.01
N MET A 33 16.57 -3.67 8.08
CA MET A 33 16.66 -2.34 7.49
C MET A 33 16.39 -1.22 8.50
N SER A 34 15.53 -1.45 9.49
CA SER A 34 15.22 -0.47 10.52
C SER A 34 16.43 -0.15 11.40
N ARG A 35 17.40 -1.05 11.50
CA ARG A 35 18.66 -0.81 12.25
C ARG A 35 19.72 -0.10 11.41
N ALA A 36 19.58 -0.12 10.08
CA ALA A 36 20.46 0.60 9.16
C ALA A 36 20.00 2.05 8.88
N THR A 37 18.87 2.47 9.45
CA THR A 37 18.26 3.79 9.24
C THR A 37 17.75 4.38 10.55
N GLU A 38 17.54 5.70 10.58
CA GLU A 38 17.14 6.39 11.80
C GLU A 38 15.76 7.05 11.72
N LYS A 39 15.30 7.44 10.54
CA LYS A 39 14.12 8.30 10.36
C LYS A 39 13.04 7.68 9.48
N ILE A 40 13.43 7.10 8.35
CA ILE A 40 12.47 6.57 7.38
C ILE A 40 11.62 5.47 8.01
N GLY A 41 10.31 5.52 7.73
CA GLY A 41 9.35 4.50 8.17
C GLY A 41 9.36 3.26 7.26
N PHE A 42 8.70 2.20 7.73
CA PHE A 42 8.57 0.93 7.02
C PHE A 42 7.14 0.43 7.14
N ILE A 43 6.53 0.13 6.00
CA ILE A 43 5.16 -0.36 5.94
C ILE A 43 5.18 -1.77 5.34
N SER A 44 4.75 -2.76 6.13
CA SER A 44 4.64 -4.15 5.68
C SER A 44 3.23 -4.53 5.32
N THR A 45 3.08 -5.26 4.23
CA THR A 45 1.83 -5.95 3.90
C THR A 45 1.76 -7.27 4.67
N VAL A 46 0.66 -7.47 5.43
CA VAL A 46 0.40 -8.74 6.13
C VAL A 46 -1.07 -9.11 5.97
N SER A 47 -1.31 -10.36 5.57
CA SER A 47 -2.64 -10.89 5.30
C SER A 47 -3.43 -11.17 6.58
N SER A 48 -4.62 -10.59 6.70
CA SER A 48 -5.59 -10.93 7.75
C SER A 48 -6.25 -12.30 7.54
N THR A 49 -6.11 -12.90 6.35
CA THR A 49 -6.66 -14.21 6.04
C THR A 49 -5.77 -15.35 6.53
N PHE A 50 -4.44 -15.19 6.41
CA PHE A 50 -3.50 -16.30 6.64
C PHE A 50 -2.81 -16.26 8.00
N TYR A 51 -2.84 -15.12 8.70
CA TYR A 51 -2.25 -14.97 10.03
C TYR A 51 -3.32 -15.00 11.13
N THR A 52 -2.86 -15.00 12.38
CA THR A 52 -3.73 -14.80 13.55
C THR A 52 -3.52 -13.42 14.16
N PRO A 53 -4.55 -12.79 14.77
CA PRO A 53 -4.43 -11.45 15.34
C PRO A 53 -3.32 -11.34 16.38
N PHE A 54 -3.19 -12.30 17.28
CA PHE A 54 -2.14 -12.29 18.32
C PHE A 54 -0.73 -12.32 17.71
N HIS A 55 -0.54 -13.13 16.66
CA HIS A 55 0.76 -13.24 16.00
C HIS A 55 1.15 -11.91 15.31
N VAL A 56 0.23 -11.32 14.55
CA VAL A 56 0.49 -10.04 13.88
C VAL A 56 0.68 -8.91 14.89
N ALA A 57 -0.17 -8.82 15.92
CA ALA A 57 -0.03 -7.82 16.96
C ALA A 57 1.36 -7.88 17.60
N ARG A 58 1.83 -9.09 17.92
CA ARG A 58 3.14 -9.33 18.54
C ARG A 58 4.30 -8.95 17.63
N LEU A 59 4.27 -9.38 16.35
CA LEU A 59 5.34 -9.10 15.38
C LEU A 59 5.45 -7.60 15.09
N VAL A 60 4.33 -6.96 14.79
CA VAL A 60 4.30 -5.54 14.41
C VAL A 60 4.65 -4.64 15.61
N ALA A 61 4.18 -4.96 16.83
CA ALA A 61 4.59 -4.25 18.05
C ALA A 61 6.10 -4.39 18.32
N SER A 62 6.64 -5.60 18.16
CA SER A 62 8.08 -5.84 18.34
C SER A 62 8.91 -5.02 17.35
N LEU A 63 8.51 -4.98 16.08
CA LEU A 63 9.16 -4.17 15.06
C LEU A 63 9.06 -2.66 15.36
N ASP A 64 7.92 -2.21 15.89
CA ASP A 64 7.74 -0.81 16.28
C ASP A 64 8.71 -0.41 17.40
N HIS A 65 8.92 -1.29 18.40
CA HIS A 65 9.96 -1.10 19.42
C HIS A 65 11.38 -1.12 18.84
N ILE A 66 11.72 -2.08 17.98
CA ILE A 66 13.03 -2.21 17.35
C ILE A 66 13.36 -0.96 16.52
N SER A 67 12.38 -0.43 15.80
CA SER A 67 12.55 0.72 14.93
C SER A 67 12.43 2.07 15.62
N GLY A 68 11.96 2.11 16.87
CA GLY A 68 11.67 3.35 17.59
C GLY A 68 10.44 4.09 17.07
N GLY A 69 9.38 3.36 16.71
CA GLY A 69 8.10 3.95 16.31
C GLY A 69 7.98 4.25 14.82
N ARG A 70 8.58 3.42 13.95
CA ARG A 70 8.61 3.69 12.51
C ARG A 70 7.87 2.66 11.65
N ILE A 71 6.99 1.85 12.25
CA ILE A 71 6.30 0.75 11.57
C ILE A 71 4.87 1.12 11.19
N GLY A 72 4.47 0.70 9.99
CA GLY A 72 3.09 0.64 9.53
C GLY A 72 2.73 -0.78 9.07
N TRP A 73 1.45 -1.08 9.09
CA TRP A 73 0.88 -2.35 8.64
C TRP A 73 -0.17 -2.10 7.57
N ASN A 74 0.10 -2.58 6.35
CA ASN A 74 -0.88 -2.63 5.28
C ASN A 74 -1.74 -3.89 5.44
N VAL A 75 -2.98 -3.69 5.81
CA VAL A 75 -3.97 -4.76 6.03
C VAL A 75 -4.51 -5.23 4.69
N VAL A 76 -4.27 -6.49 4.33
CA VAL A 76 -4.82 -7.09 3.11
C VAL A 76 -5.59 -8.37 3.43
N THR A 77 -6.50 -8.73 2.53
CA THR A 77 -7.29 -9.97 2.63
C THR A 77 -6.78 -11.07 1.71
N SER A 78 -5.69 -10.84 0.96
CA SER A 78 -5.19 -11.71 -0.12
C SER A 78 -6.26 -12.00 -1.18
N MET A 79 -5.91 -12.68 -2.27
CA MET A 79 -6.89 -12.88 -3.34
C MET A 79 -6.68 -14.14 -4.19
N PHE A 80 -5.52 -14.80 -4.11
CA PHE A 80 -5.18 -15.90 -5.00
C PHE A 80 -5.28 -17.25 -4.32
N ASP A 81 -5.89 -18.22 -4.99
CA ASP A 81 -6.01 -19.61 -4.50
C ASP A 81 -4.66 -20.27 -4.26
N VAL A 82 -3.62 -19.87 -4.99
CA VAL A 82 -2.27 -20.37 -4.77
C VAL A 82 -1.72 -19.97 -3.41
N GLU A 83 -2.00 -18.75 -2.95
CA GLU A 83 -1.65 -18.29 -1.60
C GLU A 83 -2.40 -19.11 -0.55
N ALA A 84 -3.72 -19.28 -0.75
CA ALA A 84 -4.57 -20.04 0.15
C ALA A 84 -4.08 -21.49 0.35
N ARG A 85 -3.67 -22.15 -0.73
CA ARG A 85 -3.13 -23.52 -0.66
C ARG A 85 -1.83 -23.62 0.13
N ASN A 86 -0.97 -22.58 0.11
CA ASN A 86 0.25 -22.52 0.93
C ASN A 86 -0.04 -22.42 2.43
N HIS A 87 -1.26 -22.00 2.79
CA HIS A 87 -1.73 -21.86 4.17
C HIS A 87 -2.78 -22.91 4.59
N GLY A 88 -2.89 -24.01 3.86
CA GLY A 88 -3.76 -25.16 4.22
C GLY A 88 -5.22 -25.02 3.79
N TYR A 89 -5.59 -23.97 3.07
CA TYR A 89 -6.92 -23.85 2.48
C TYR A 89 -6.96 -24.57 1.12
N LYS A 90 -8.12 -25.05 0.70
CA LYS A 90 -8.31 -25.58 -0.67
C LYS A 90 -8.40 -24.47 -1.70
N THR A 91 -9.16 -23.43 -1.38
CA THR A 91 -9.40 -22.22 -2.18
C THR A 91 -9.49 -21.02 -1.24
N MET A 92 -9.43 -19.82 -1.80
CA MET A 92 -9.70 -18.61 -1.03
C MET A 92 -11.11 -18.65 -0.43
N PRO A 93 -11.28 -18.20 0.82
CA PRO A 93 -12.59 -17.92 1.39
C PRO A 93 -13.34 -16.86 0.55
N ASP A 94 -14.67 -16.84 0.67
CA ASP A 94 -15.51 -15.87 -0.03
C ASP A 94 -15.06 -14.43 0.20
N HIS A 95 -15.23 -13.58 -0.81
CA HIS A 95 -14.76 -12.18 -0.77
C HIS A 95 -15.37 -11.41 0.39
N ALA A 96 -16.69 -11.52 0.63
CA ALA A 96 -17.36 -10.83 1.71
C ALA A 96 -16.94 -11.35 3.09
N GLU A 97 -16.75 -12.69 3.21
CA GLU A 97 -16.24 -13.33 4.42
C GLU A 97 -14.85 -12.82 4.79
N ARG A 98 -13.94 -12.73 3.82
CA ARG A 98 -12.59 -12.21 4.04
C ARG A 98 -12.58 -10.79 4.62
N TYR A 99 -13.48 -9.93 4.16
CA TYR A 99 -13.57 -8.55 4.68
C TYR A 99 -14.21 -8.47 6.05
N ARG A 100 -15.22 -9.30 6.37
CA ARG A 100 -15.74 -9.41 7.75
C ARG A 100 -14.66 -9.92 8.70
N ARG A 101 -13.95 -10.95 8.29
CA ARG A 101 -12.81 -11.50 9.03
C ARG A 101 -11.71 -10.46 9.25
N ALA A 102 -11.37 -9.66 8.23
CA ALA A 102 -10.37 -8.61 8.32
C ALA A 102 -10.77 -7.50 9.31
N ASP A 103 -12.02 -7.11 9.31
CA ASP A 103 -12.55 -6.12 10.25
C ASP A 103 -12.39 -6.59 11.71
N GLU A 104 -12.84 -7.81 12.02
CA GLU A 104 -12.66 -8.41 13.34
C GLU A 104 -11.19 -8.61 13.72
N PHE A 105 -10.37 -9.00 12.72
CA PHE A 105 -8.91 -9.17 12.91
C PHE A 105 -8.27 -7.86 13.39
N VAL A 106 -8.57 -6.74 12.71
CA VAL A 106 -8.04 -5.41 13.06
C VAL A 106 -8.48 -5.02 14.47
N GLN A 107 -9.76 -5.21 14.82
CA GLN A 107 -10.26 -4.91 16.16
C GLN A 107 -9.50 -5.69 17.24
N ALA A 108 -9.26 -6.98 17.03
CA ALA A 108 -8.50 -7.81 17.96
C ALA A 108 -7.04 -7.35 18.08
N VAL A 109 -6.40 -6.95 16.98
CA VAL A 109 -5.02 -6.43 16.99
C VAL A 109 -4.93 -5.10 17.73
N LEU A 110 -5.83 -4.17 17.48
CA LEU A 110 -5.88 -2.88 18.18
C LEU A 110 -6.08 -3.08 19.69
N GLY A 111 -7.03 -3.94 20.09
CA GLY A 111 -7.25 -4.27 21.49
C GLY A 111 -5.99 -4.88 22.15
N LEU A 112 -5.23 -5.73 21.43
CA LEU A 112 -3.99 -6.29 21.94
C LEU A 112 -2.91 -5.21 22.14
N TRP A 113 -2.79 -4.22 21.25
CA TRP A 113 -1.86 -3.11 21.45
C TRP A 113 -2.26 -2.20 22.61
N ASP A 114 -3.57 -2.06 22.86
CA ASP A 114 -4.11 -1.29 24.00
C ASP A 114 -4.16 -2.09 25.32
N SER A 115 -3.81 -3.38 25.31
CA SER A 115 -3.82 -4.22 26.51
C SER A 115 -2.79 -3.80 27.57
N TRP A 116 -1.85 -2.93 27.23
CA TRP A 116 -0.88 -2.29 28.12
C TRP A 116 -1.12 -0.77 28.14
N ALA A 117 -1.26 -0.18 29.32
CA ALA A 117 -1.24 1.27 29.44
C ALA A 117 0.15 1.83 29.13
N ASP A 118 0.25 3.09 28.70
CA ASP A 118 1.52 3.73 28.35
C ASP A 118 2.53 3.76 29.50
N ASP A 119 2.04 3.85 30.73
CA ASP A 119 2.82 3.90 31.95
C ASP A 119 2.79 2.57 32.75
N ALA A 120 2.44 1.47 32.09
CA ALA A 120 2.41 0.15 32.74
C ALA A 120 3.80 -0.37 33.14
N LEU A 121 4.85 -0.04 32.35
CA LEU A 121 6.21 -0.45 32.66
C LEU A 121 6.82 0.46 33.75
N THR A 122 7.13 -0.10 34.91
CA THR A 122 7.71 0.63 36.04
C THR A 122 9.22 0.53 36.11
N PHE A 123 9.79 -0.58 35.58
CA PHE A 123 11.22 -0.90 35.66
C PHE A 123 11.79 -0.80 37.06
N ASP A 124 10.97 -0.99 38.11
CA ASP A 124 11.40 -0.94 39.48
C ASP A 124 12.27 -2.17 39.80
N ARG A 125 13.51 -1.94 40.18
CA ARG A 125 14.47 -2.98 40.52
C ARG A 125 14.16 -3.68 41.84
N GLN A 126 13.37 -3.05 42.72
CA GLN A 126 12.99 -3.59 44.05
C GLN A 126 11.53 -4.04 44.10
N GLY A 127 10.76 -3.75 43.07
CA GLY A 127 9.33 -4.02 42.99
C GLY A 127 8.94 -4.83 41.77
N HIS A 128 7.90 -4.37 41.08
CA HIS A 128 7.38 -5.04 39.92
C HIS A 128 7.98 -4.45 38.63
N TYR A 129 8.21 -5.33 37.65
CA TYR A 129 8.61 -4.93 36.28
C TYR A 129 7.57 -4.04 35.62
N ALA A 130 6.29 -4.35 35.83
CA ALA A 130 5.14 -3.62 35.37
C ALA A 130 4.04 -3.56 36.44
N ASP A 131 3.18 -2.56 36.38
CA ASP A 131 1.97 -2.48 37.22
C ASP A 131 0.91 -3.46 36.67
N PRO A 132 0.55 -4.52 37.40
CA PRO A 132 -0.43 -5.50 36.94
C PRO A 132 -1.83 -4.90 36.69
N ALA A 133 -2.17 -3.82 37.37
CA ALA A 133 -3.46 -3.15 37.18
C ALA A 133 -3.57 -2.42 35.82
N LYS A 134 -2.43 -2.17 35.19
CA LYS A 134 -2.32 -1.46 33.91
C LYS A 134 -2.09 -2.40 32.73
N VAL A 135 -2.20 -3.71 32.94
CA VAL A 135 -2.08 -4.73 31.89
C VAL A 135 -3.33 -5.60 31.94
N GLN A 136 -4.21 -5.45 30.96
CA GLN A 136 -5.53 -6.07 30.97
C GLN A 136 -5.74 -7.03 29.81
N PRO A 137 -6.37 -8.20 30.04
CA PRO A 137 -6.80 -9.08 28.95
C PRO A 137 -7.88 -8.39 28.11
N ILE A 138 -7.87 -8.64 26.79
CA ILE A 138 -8.87 -8.09 25.90
C ILE A 138 -10.17 -8.91 25.84
N ASN A 139 -10.07 -10.20 26.18
CA ASN A 139 -11.19 -11.15 26.20
C ASN A 139 -12.05 -11.10 24.91
N HIS A 140 -11.43 -10.92 23.76
CA HIS A 140 -12.12 -10.85 22.49
C HIS A 140 -12.86 -12.16 22.17
N ARG A 141 -14.14 -12.07 21.78
CA ARG A 141 -15.00 -13.20 21.42
C ARG A 141 -15.85 -12.79 20.22
N GLY A 142 -15.34 -13.04 19.03
CA GLY A 142 -16.03 -12.69 17.79
C GLY A 142 -16.48 -13.91 16.97
N GLU A 143 -16.90 -13.64 15.75
CA GLU A 143 -17.32 -14.66 14.76
C GLU A 143 -16.13 -15.54 14.36
N PHE A 144 -14.94 -14.94 14.13
CA PHE A 144 -13.77 -15.59 13.57
C PHE A 144 -12.67 -15.85 14.60
N PHE A 145 -12.57 -15.02 15.64
CA PHE A 145 -11.44 -15.08 16.57
C PHE A 145 -11.86 -15.13 18.03
N ARG A 146 -11.03 -15.81 18.81
CA ARG A 146 -11.08 -15.83 20.27
C ARG A 146 -9.67 -15.54 20.78
N VAL A 147 -9.50 -14.42 21.44
CA VAL A 147 -8.20 -13.95 21.92
C VAL A 147 -8.34 -13.40 23.32
N ASP A 148 -7.69 -14.04 24.28
CA ASP A 148 -7.76 -13.60 25.67
C ASP A 148 -6.87 -12.37 25.92
N GLY A 149 -5.66 -12.38 25.41
CA GLY A 149 -4.65 -11.37 25.77
C GLY A 149 -4.20 -11.52 27.22
N PRO A 150 -3.49 -10.54 27.79
CA PRO A 150 -2.92 -9.39 27.10
C PRO A 150 -1.84 -9.78 26.09
N LEU A 151 -1.39 -8.83 25.28
CA LEU A 151 -0.22 -9.04 24.44
C LEU A 151 1.02 -9.23 25.33
N ASN A 152 1.96 -10.06 24.90
CA ASN A 152 3.23 -10.28 25.63
C ASN A 152 4.36 -9.31 25.17
N VAL A 153 4.00 -8.22 24.52
CA VAL A 153 4.86 -7.08 24.14
C VAL A 153 4.18 -5.83 24.66
N PRO A 154 4.88 -4.94 25.34
CA PRO A 154 4.31 -3.68 25.82
C PRO A 154 3.74 -2.84 24.69
N ARG A 155 2.92 -1.84 25.03
CA ARG A 155 2.33 -0.93 24.07
C ARG A 155 3.38 -0.37 23.11
N PRO A 156 3.12 -0.37 21.77
CA PRO A 156 4.06 0.16 20.79
C PRO A 156 4.40 1.63 21.04
N PRO A 157 5.60 2.11 20.68
CA PRO A 157 5.99 3.52 20.81
C PRO A 157 5.01 4.49 20.16
N GLN A 158 4.40 4.11 19.03
CA GLN A 158 3.38 4.90 18.34
C GLN A 158 1.98 4.80 18.98
N GLY A 159 1.80 4.05 20.07
CA GLY A 159 0.49 3.59 20.55
C GLY A 159 -0.02 2.47 19.66
N HIS A 160 -0.33 2.80 18.40
CA HIS A 160 -0.61 1.84 17.34
C HIS A 160 0.36 2.08 16.18
N PRO A 161 1.07 1.06 15.66
CA PRO A 161 1.67 1.11 14.33
C PRO A 161 0.66 1.57 13.28
N VAL A 162 1.07 2.40 12.32
CA VAL A 162 0.13 3.05 11.40
C VAL A 162 -0.59 2.02 10.54
N LEU A 163 -1.92 2.08 10.49
CA LEU A 163 -2.73 1.18 9.69
C LEU A 163 -2.91 1.71 8.27
N PHE A 164 -2.39 0.97 7.30
CA PHE A 164 -2.59 1.20 5.88
C PHE A 164 -3.63 0.24 5.32
N GLN A 165 -4.32 0.66 4.26
CA GLN A 165 -5.24 -0.16 3.49
C GLN A 165 -5.21 0.23 2.02
N ALA A 166 -5.37 -0.75 1.13
CA ALA A 166 -5.24 -0.56 -0.33
C ALA A 166 -6.47 -1.04 -1.12
N GLY A 167 -7.62 -1.25 -0.46
CA GLY A 167 -8.81 -1.80 -1.11
C GLY A 167 -9.55 -0.81 -1.99
N ALA A 168 -9.77 -1.20 -3.24
CA ALA A 168 -10.56 -0.43 -4.20
C ALA A 168 -12.02 -0.90 -4.29
N SER A 169 -12.33 -2.15 -3.90
CA SER A 169 -13.68 -2.70 -3.90
C SER A 169 -14.58 -2.05 -2.83
N GLU A 170 -15.89 -2.18 -2.97
CA GLU A 170 -16.84 -1.64 -1.99
C GLU A 170 -16.53 -2.09 -0.55
N PRO A 171 -16.38 -3.41 -0.25
CA PRO A 171 -15.99 -3.85 1.09
C PRO A 171 -14.59 -3.34 1.52
N GLY A 172 -13.67 -3.17 0.58
CA GLY A 172 -12.33 -2.63 0.86
C GLY A 172 -12.38 -1.17 1.28
N ARG A 173 -13.19 -0.35 0.60
CA ARG A 173 -13.41 1.06 0.97
C ARG A 173 -14.12 1.20 2.33
N GLU A 174 -15.05 0.29 2.64
CA GLU A 174 -15.71 0.26 3.94
C GLU A 174 -14.73 -0.11 5.06
N LEU A 175 -13.90 -1.13 4.87
CA LEU A 175 -12.84 -1.48 5.83
C LEU A 175 -11.88 -0.32 6.02
N ALA A 176 -11.41 0.30 4.92
CA ALA A 176 -10.53 1.46 4.97
C ALA A 176 -11.16 2.61 5.78
N ALA A 177 -12.43 2.91 5.53
CA ALA A 177 -13.15 3.96 6.26
C ALA A 177 -13.25 3.70 7.75
N ARG A 178 -13.36 2.42 8.18
CA ARG A 178 -13.44 2.07 9.59
C ARG A 178 -12.10 2.07 10.32
N CYS A 179 -11.02 1.64 9.68
CA CYS A 179 -9.78 1.40 10.41
C CYS A 179 -8.52 2.03 9.80
N ALA A 180 -8.48 2.35 8.50
CA ALA A 180 -7.25 2.87 7.91
C ALA A 180 -6.90 4.26 8.43
N GLU A 181 -5.62 4.50 8.63
CA GLU A 181 -5.06 5.80 9.00
C GLU A 181 -4.30 6.43 7.84
N ALA A 182 -3.98 5.63 6.81
CA ALA A 182 -3.45 6.07 5.53
C ALA A 182 -3.88 5.08 4.45
N ILE A 183 -4.01 5.53 3.22
CA ILE A 183 -4.50 4.71 2.11
C ILE A 183 -3.53 4.74 0.93
N TYR A 184 -3.18 3.56 0.47
CA TYR A 184 -2.57 3.37 -0.84
C TYR A 184 -3.67 3.20 -1.88
N ALA A 185 -3.84 4.19 -2.77
CA ALA A 185 -4.88 4.19 -3.78
C ALA A 185 -4.36 3.79 -5.16
N VAL A 186 -5.26 3.25 -5.98
CA VAL A 186 -5.03 3.05 -7.41
C VAL A 186 -5.83 4.11 -8.16
N ALA A 187 -5.15 4.98 -8.89
CA ALA A 187 -5.79 5.96 -9.75
C ALA A 187 -4.92 6.21 -10.97
N TYR A 188 -5.52 6.08 -12.14
CA TYR A 188 -4.84 6.31 -13.41
C TYR A 188 -4.75 7.80 -13.76
N ASP A 189 -5.83 8.53 -13.55
CA ASP A 189 -5.94 9.96 -13.84
C ASP A 189 -6.56 10.77 -12.69
N LEU A 190 -6.49 12.08 -12.78
CA LEU A 190 -6.99 12.97 -11.74
C LEU A 190 -8.49 12.82 -11.47
N PRO A 191 -9.40 12.72 -12.48
CA PRO A 191 -10.81 12.51 -12.20
C PRO A 191 -11.13 11.23 -11.43
N ALA A 192 -10.44 10.12 -11.73
CA ALA A 192 -10.58 8.87 -10.98
C ALA A 192 -10.05 9.03 -9.54
N ALA A 193 -8.90 9.69 -9.37
CA ALA A 193 -8.33 10.00 -8.07
C ALA A 193 -9.28 10.84 -7.21
N GLN A 194 -9.84 11.92 -7.76
CA GLN A 194 -10.81 12.79 -7.08
C GLN A 194 -12.10 12.06 -6.68
N SER A 195 -12.59 11.17 -7.54
CA SER A 195 -13.77 10.36 -7.23
C SER A 195 -13.51 9.44 -6.04
N TYR A 196 -12.38 8.75 -6.05
CA TYR A 196 -11.97 7.88 -4.95
C TYR A 196 -11.73 8.68 -3.66
N TYR A 197 -11.02 9.80 -3.75
CA TYR A 197 -10.71 10.70 -2.65
C TYR A 197 -11.98 11.15 -1.93
N ARG A 198 -12.92 11.74 -2.65
CA ARG A 198 -14.21 12.19 -2.09
C ARG A 198 -15.02 11.06 -1.47
N ASP A 199 -15.04 9.89 -2.11
CA ASP A 199 -15.77 8.73 -1.59
C ASP A 199 -15.17 8.25 -0.26
N ILE A 200 -13.87 8.12 -0.16
CA ILE A 200 -13.19 7.72 1.09
C ILE A 200 -13.40 8.74 2.20
N LYS A 201 -13.14 10.04 1.94
CA LYS A 201 -13.33 11.09 2.96
C LYS A 201 -14.78 11.11 3.47
N ARG A 202 -15.77 10.95 2.58
CA ARG A 202 -17.17 10.82 2.94
C ARG A 202 -17.47 9.61 3.83
N ARG A 203 -16.90 8.44 3.49
CA ARG A 203 -17.06 7.20 4.26
C ARG A 203 -16.41 7.26 5.63
N VAL A 204 -15.21 7.83 5.74
CA VAL A 204 -14.52 8.04 7.03
C VAL A 204 -15.41 8.89 7.97
N LYS A 205 -15.97 9.99 7.45
CA LYS A 205 -16.91 10.82 8.20
C LYS A 205 -18.19 10.06 8.58
N ALA A 206 -18.75 9.28 7.66
CA ALA A 206 -19.94 8.47 7.93
C ALA A 206 -19.69 7.36 8.96
N ALA A 207 -18.46 6.87 9.07
CA ALA A 207 -18.02 5.93 10.11
C ALA A 207 -17.79 6.60 11.49
N GLY A 208 -18.09 7.89 11.63
CA GLY A 208 -17.95 8.63 12.89
C GLY A 208 -16.50 8.96 13.27
N ARG A 209 -15.55 8.88 12.31
CA ARG A 209 -14.14 9.16 12.58
C ARG A 209 -13.82 10.62 12.22
N GLU A 210 -13.30 11.35 13.20
CA GLU A 210 -12.83 12.74 13.04
C GLU A 210 -11.32 12.77 12.78
N VAL A 211 -10.86 11.99 11.81
CA VAL A 211 -9.45 11.90 11.40
C VAL A 211 -9.31 12.23 9.94
N ASP A 212 -8.26 12.94 9.60
CA ASP A 212 -7.87 13.11 8.20
C ASP A 212 -6.99 11.92 7.79
N VAL A 213 -7.52 11.08 6.90
CA VAL A 213 -6.84 9.89 6.39
C VAL A 213 -6.15 10.26 5.08
N PRO A 214 -4.80 10.39 5.05
CA PRO A 214 -4.09 10.70 3.81
C PRO A 214 -4.27 9.60 2.77
N ILE A 215 -4.56 10.03 1.55
CA ILE A 215 -4.78 9.18 0.38
C ILE A 215 -3.61 9.37 -0.57
N MET A 216 -2.88 8.27 -0.82
CA MET A 216 -1.63 8.26 -1.59
C MET A 216 -1.75 7.34 -2.80
N PRO A 217 -2.10 7.87 -3.98
CA PRO A 217 -2.08 7.09 -5.22
C PRO A 217 -0.66 6.59 -5.55
N GLY A 218 -0.58 5.42 -6.17
CA GLY A 218 0.65 4.94 -6.77
C GLY A 218 1.06 5.84 -7.93
N LEU A 219 2.35 6.15 -8.01
CA LEU A 219 2.94 7.05 -9.00
C LEU A 219 4.19 6.44 -9.61
N VAL A 220 4.16 6.23 -10.93
CA VAL A 220 5.33 5.89 -11.74
C VAL A 220 5.89 7.16 -12.35
N THR A 221 7.21 7.38 -12.28
CA THR A 221 7.85 8.56 -12.86
C THR A 221 9.00 8.19 -13.79
N TYR A 222 9.00 8.79 -14.98
CA TYR A 222 10.13 8.80 -15.90
C TYR A 222 10.64 10.23 -16.00
N VAL A 223 11.81 10.50 -15.42
CA VAL A 223 12.37 11.85 -15.29
C VAL A 223 13.67 11.96 -16.09
N ALA A 224 13.82 13.06 -16.81
CA ALA A 224 15.04 13.41 -17.53
C ALA A 224 15.11 14.92 -17.75
N PRO A 225 16.29 15.48 -18.13
CA PRO A 225 16.43 16.92 -18.38
C PRO A 225 15.50 17.48 -19.46
N THR A 226 15.07 16.64 -20.39
CA THR A 226 14.06 17.01 -21.42
C THR A 226 12.93 16.00 -21.48
N GLU A 227 11.76 16.45 -21.89
CA GLU A 227 10.59 15.58 -22.10
C GLU A 227 10.87 14.47 -23.13
N ALA A 228 11.64 14.78 -24.16
CA ALA A 228 12.03 13.82 -25.20
C ALA A 228 12.88 12.68 -24.63
N GLU A 229 13.83 12.98 -23.76
CA GLU A 229 14.67 11.99 -23.08
C GLU A 229 13.85 11.17 -22.06
N ALA A 230 12.94 11.80 -21.31
CA ALA A 230 12.05 11.09 -20.40
C ALA A 230 11.16 10.07 -21.14
N LYS A 231 10.60 10.47 -22.29
CA LYS A 231 9.85 9.58 -23.18
C LYS A 231 10.72 8.48 -23.79
N ALA A 232 12.00 8.76 -24.06
CA ALA A 232 12.95 7.75 -24.54
C ALA A 232 13.22 6.69 -23.46
N LYS A 233 13.49 7.11 -22.21
CA LYS A 233 13.63 6.18 -21.06
C LYS A 233 12.41 5.27 -20.90
N GLN A 234 11.22 5.80 -21.05
CA GLN A 234 9.99 5.00 -20.97
C GLN A 234 9.94 3.97 -22.10
N ARG A 235 10.16 4.37 -23.35
CA ARG A 235 10.15 3.45 -24.50
C ARG A 235 11.19 2.34 -24.36
N GLU A 236 12.40 2.67 -23.92
CA GLU A 236 13.47 1.69 -23.69
C GLU A 236 13.03 0.61 -22.69
N LEU A 237 12.41 0.99 -21.57
CA LEU A 237 11.91 0.03 -20.61
C LEU A 237 10.70 -0.77 -21.13
N ASP A 238 9.82 -0.16 -21.91
CA ASP A 238 8.69 -0.84 -22.55
C ASP A 238 9.19 -1.91 -23.55
N GLU A 239 10.29 -1.65 -24.27
CA GLU A 239 10.91 -2.58 -25.21
C GLU A 239 11.61 -3.77 -24.53
N LEU A 240 12.07 -3.60 -23.29
CA LEU A 240 12.70 -4.67 -22.49
C LEU A 240 11.69 -5.64 -21.86
N LEU A 241 10.39 -5.36 -21.92
CA LEU A 241 9.36 -6.21 -21.30
C LEU A 241 9.29 -7.57 -22.00
N PRO A 242 9.24 -8.67 -21.23
CA PRO A 242 9.02 -9.99 -21.78
C PRO A 242 7.57 -10.09 -22.29
N ALA A 243 7.41 -10.06 -23.63
CA ALA A 243 6.09 -9.97 -24.27
C ALA A 243 5.13 -11.09 -23.82
N ASP A 244 5.61 -12.34 -23.80
CA ASP A 244 4.79 -13.49 -23.44
C ASP A 244 4.25 -13.42 -22.00
N ALA A 245 5.09 -13.01 -21.04
CA ALA A 245 4.69 -12.86 -19.65
C ALA A 245 3.68 -11.70 -19.48
N SER A 246 3.93 -10.59 -20.15
CA SER A 246 3.06 -9.42 -20.13
C SER A 246 1.70 -9.70 -20.77
N LEU A 247 1.67 -10.46 -21.88
CA LEU A 247 0.41 -10.90 -22.53
C LEU A 247 -0.37 -11.86 -21.62
N ARG A 248 0.29 -12.81 -20.97
CA ARG A 248 -0.39 -13.68 -19.98
C ARG A 248 -0.99 -12.88 -18.83
N GLN A 249 -0.28 -11.87 -18.34
CA GLN A 249 -0.79 -10.99 -17.28
C GLN A 249 -1.99 -10.17 -17.76
N LEU A 250 -1.92 -9.62 -18.97
CA LEU A 250 -3.05 -8.91 -19.57
C LEU A 250 -4.27 -9.82 -19.72
N ALA A 251 -4.06 -11.05 -20.23
CA ALA A 251 -5.12 -12.03 -20.39
C ALA A 251 -5.87 -12.34 -19.08
N LEU A 252 -5.14 -12.41 -17.95
CA LEU A 252 -5.75 -12.56 -16.62
C LEU A 252 -6.60 -11.34 -16.22
N PHE A 253 -6.18 -10.13 -16.59
CA PHE A 253 -6.90 -8.92 -16.22
C PHE A 253 -8.14 -8.66 -17.07
N ILE A 254 -8.12 -9.07 -18.35
CA ILE A 254 -9.23 -8.83 -19.28
C ILE A 254 -10.10 -10.08 -19.50
N GLY A 255 -9.71 -11.24 -18.95
CA GLY A 255 -10.49 -12.46 -19.02
C GLY A 255 -10.56 -13.10 -20.42
N GLN A 256 -9.61 -12.76 -21.31
CA GLN A 256 -9.57 -13.33 -22.66
C GLN A 256 -8.14 -13.57 -23.13
N ASP A 257 -7.96 -14.51 -24.05
CA ASP A 257 -6.67 -14.80 -24.66
C ASP A 257 -6.25 -13.64 -25.59
N CYS A 258 -5.05 -13.14 -25.39
CA CYS A 258 -4.42 -12.10 -26.19
C CYS A 258 -3.08 -12.54 -26.81
N SER A 259 -2.76 -13.83 -26.78
CA SER A 259 -1.50 -14.39 -27.30
C SER A 259 -1.27 -14.13 -28.80
N GLY A 260 -2.35 -13.98 -29.56
CA GLY A 260 -2.31 -13.67 -31.00
C GLY A 260 -2.34 -12.18 -31.36
N TRP A 261 -2.27 -11.28 -30.38
CA TRP A 261 -2.33 -9.85 -30.65
C TRP A 261 -0.96 -9.28 -31.06
N GLU A 262 -0.97 -8.37 -32.04
CA GLU A 262 0.25 -7.73 -32.52
C GLU A 262 0.69 -6.60 -31.58
N LEU A 263 1.92 -6.64 -31.09
CA LEU A 263 2.44 -5.72 -30.07
C LEU A 263 2.41 -4.23 -30.50
N ASP A 264 2.68 -3.96 -31.77
CA ASP A 264 2.77 -2.59 -32.29
C ASP A 264 1.50 -2.13 -33.00
N ALA A 265 0.42 -2.94 -32.95
CA ALA A 265 -0.91 -2.57 -33.37
C ALA A 265 -1.72 -1.90 -32.23
N PRO A 266 -2.77 -1.14 -32.57
CA PRO A 266 -3.74 -0.65 -31.58
C PRO A 266 -4.37 -1.83 -30.80
N VAL A 267 -4.65 -1.60 -29.52
CA VAL A 267 -5.33 -2.62 -28.69
C VAL A 267 -6.72 -2.92 -29.27
N PRO A 268 -7.11 -4.20 -29.48
CA PRO A 268 -8.43 -4.54 -29.94
C PRO A 268 -9.54 -4.02 -29.01
N THR A 269 -10.71 -3.74 -29.57
CA THR A 269 -11.87 -3.32 -28.77
C THR A 269 -12.22 -4.39 -27.73
N LEU A 270 -12.26 -3.98 -26.48
CA LEU A 270 -12.65 -4.84 -25.36
C LEU A 270 -14.17 -4.72 -25.08
N PRO A 271 -14.80 -5.76 -24.50
CA PRO A 271 -16.17 -5.68 -24.04
C PRO A 271 -16.40 -4.51 -23.04
N PRO A 272 -17.59 -3.93 -22.95
CA PRO A 272 -17.88 -2.91 -21.95
C PRO A 272 -17.81 -3.51 -20.52
N LEU A 273 -17.60 -2.64 -19.52
CA LEU A 273 -17.41 -3.05 -18.13
C LEU A 273 -18.56 -3.91 -17.57
N GLU A 274 -19.78 -3.63 -18.00
CA GLU A 274 -20.99 -4.31 -17.58
C GLU A 274 -21.04 -5.79 -18.00
N GLU A 275 -20.35 -6.13 -19.07
CA GLU A 275 -20.25 -7.51 -19.58
C GLU A 275 -19.10 -8.30 -18.97
N PHE A 276 -18.22 -7.65 -18.18
CA PHE A 276 -17.05 -8.27 -17.58
C PHE A 276 -17.36 -8.84 -16.20
N SER A 277 -17.17 -10.16 -16.03
CA SER A 277 -17.44 -10.88 -14.77
C SER A 277 -16.24 -10.98 -13.81
N GLY A 278 -15.07 -10.52 -14.21
CA GLY A 278 -13.82 -10.59 -13.42
C GLY A 278 -13.63 -9.39 -12.48
N PRO A 279 -12.39 -9.17 -12.00
CA PRO A 279 -12.04 -8.04 -11.11
C PRO A 279 -12.22 -6.68 -11.79
N GLN A 280 -13.39 -6.07 -11.62
CA GLN A 280 -13.81 -4.85 -12.34
C GLN A 280 -12.88 -3.64 -12.17
N GLY A 281 -12.24 -3.48 -11.01
CA GLY A 281 -11.40 -2.31 -10.75
C GLY A 281 -10.20 -2.20 -11.69
N ARG A 282 -9.54 -3.32 -11.99
CA ARG A 282 -8.40 -3.34 -12.91
C ARG A 282 -8.85 -3.26 -14.37
N TYR A 283 -9.92 -3.95 -14.70
CA TYR A 283 -10.50 -3.92 -16.05
C TYR A 283 -10.97 -2.52 -16.43
N SER A 284 -11.67 -1.80 -15.54
CA SER A 284 -12.10 -0.42 -15.78
C SER A 284 -10.92 0.53 -16.00
N THR A 285 -9.80 0.30 -15.30
CA THR A 285 -8.57 1.07 -15.53
C THR A 285 -8.00 0.83 -16.93
N ILE A 286 -7.97 -0.43 -17.37
CA ILE A 286 -7.50 -0.80 -18.73
C ILE A 286 -8.37 -0.15 -19.79
N LEU A 287 -9.69 -0.25 -19.67
CA LEU A 287 -10.63 0.42 -20.61
C LEU A 287 -10.37 1.91 -20.69
N ARG A 288 -10.15 2.57 -19.55
CA ARG A 288 -9.88 4.00 -19.48
C ARG A 288 -8.55 4.39 -20.13
N ILE A 289 -7.49 3.59 -19.93
CA ILE A 289 -6.21 3.81 -20.63
C ILE A 289 -6.40 3.71 -22.13
N ILE A 290 -7.11 2.69 -22.61
CA ILE A 290 -7.39 2.50 -24.04
C ILE A 290 -8.19 3.68 -24.60
N GLU A 291 -9.22 4.13 -23.92
CA GLU A 291 -10.07 5.23 -24.33
C GLU A 291 -9.31 6.56 -24.42
N THR A 292 -8.48 6.85 -23.42
CA THR A 292 -7.81 8.15 -23.28
C THR A 292 -6.51 8.27 -24.05
N GLU A 293 -5.69 7.20 -24.10
CA GLU A 293 -4.37 7.23 -24.74
C GLU A 293 -4.34 6.58 -26.13
N GLN A 294 -5.31 5.70 -26.45
CA GLN A 294 -5.31 4.91 -27.68
C GLN A 294 -3.96 4.23 -27.94
N PRO A 295 -3.42 3.49 -26.95
CA PRO A 295 -2.06 2.96 -27.02
C PRO A 295 -1.95 1.80 -28.00
N THR A 296 -0.75 1.55 -28.52
CA THR A 296 -0.43 0.21 -29.05
C THR A 296 -0.44 -0.81 -27.90
N LEU A 297 -0.56 -2.09 -28.25
CA LEU A 297 -0.51 -3.17 -27.24
C LEU A 297 0.77 -3.09 -26.40
N ARG A 298 1.94 -2.88 -27.03
CA ARG A 298 3.23 -2.71 -26.33
C ARG A 298 3.17 -1.57 -25.30
N GLN A 299 2.63 -0.42 -25.68
CA GLN A 299 2.48 0.72 -24.78
C GLN A 299 1.54 0.40 -23.61
N LEU A 300 0.41 -0.29 -23.86
CA LEU A 300 -0.49 -0.74 -22.80
C LEU A 300 0.23 -1.70 -21.84
N LEU A 301 0.97 -2.69 -22.36
CA LEU A 301 1.74 -3.62 -21.54
C LEU A 301 2.77 -2.88 -20.68
N GLY A 302 3.46 -1.87 -21.22
CA GLY A 302 4.38 -1.01 -20.49
C GLY A 302 3.70 -0.27 -19.33
N ARG A 303 2.54 0.32 -19.57
CA ARG A 303 1.73 0.97 -18.54
C ARG A 303 1.35 0.02 -17.40
N LEU A 304 0.96 -1.20 -17.75
CA LEU A 304 0.53 -2.20 -16.77
C LEU A 304 1.73 -2.80 -16.01
N ALA A 305 2.87 -3.01 -16.66
CA ALA A 305 4.07 -3.55 -16.02
C ALA A 305 4.70 -2.56 -15.03
N ALA A 306 4.83 -1.29 -15.41
CA ALA A 306 5.45 -0.27 -14.58
C ALA A 306 4.64 0.04 -13.31
N GLY A 307 3.31 -0.08 -13.37
CA GLY A 307 2.49 0.34 -12.24
C GLY A 307 1.11 -0.31 -12.13
N GLY A 308 0.82 -1.33 -12.93
CA GLY A 308 -0.48 -2.01 -12.83
C GLY A 308 -1.70 -1.11 -13.05
N GLY A 309 -1.56 -0.01 -13.80
CA GLY A 309 -2.62 0.97 -14.04
C GLY A 309 -2.61 2.16 -13.08
N HIS A 310 -1.52 2.39 -12.35
CA HIS A 310 -1.31 3.61 -11.57
C HIS A 310 -0.94 4.79 -12.47
N CYS A 311 -1.06 6.00 -11.90
CA CYS A 311 -0.65 7.22 -12.57
C CYS A 311 0.81 7.16 -13.03
N THR A 312 1.05 7.53 -14.29
CA THR A 312 2.39 7.64 -14.85
C THR A 312 2.66 9.09 -15.24
N MET A 313 3.75 9.66 -14.76
CA MET A 313 4.20 11.01 -15.09
C MET A 313 5.54 10.91 -15.81
N VAL A 314 5.59 11.48 -17.03
CA VAL A 314 6.77 11.49 -17.89
C VAL A 314 7.11 12.92 -18.23
N GLY A 315 8.35 13.34 -18.00
CA GLY A 315 8.74 14.72 -18.32
C GLY A 315 9.98 15.20 -17.57
N THR A 316 10.20 16.52 -17.61
CA THR A 316 11.25 17.16 -16.82
C THR A 316 10.89 17.16 -15.33
N PRO A 317 11.86 17.43 -14.44
CA PRO A 317 11.57 17.53 -13.01
C PRO A 317 10.45 18.53 -12.68
N GLU A 318 10.43 19.68 -13.37
CA GLU A 318 9.41 20.73 -13.20
C GLU A 318 8.04 20.22 -13.66
N GLN A 319 7.97 19.55 -14.82
CA GLN A 319 6.71 19.00 -15.35
C GLN A 319 6.12 17.93 -14.43
N VAL A 320 6.97 17.08 -13.86
CA VAL A 320 6.52 16.07 -12.89
C VAL A 320 6.05 16.74 -11.60
N ALA A 321 6.81 17.71 -11.08
CA ALA A 321 6.40 18.47 -9.89
C ALA A 321 5.10 19.26 -10.11
N ASP A 322 4.91 19.88 -11.29
CA ASP A 322 3.65 20.56 -11.66
C ASP A 322 2.44 19.63 -11.61
N LYS A 323 2.58 18.41 -12.15
CA LYS A 323 1.50 17.41 -12.12
C LYS A 323 1.22 16.91 -10.69
N MET A 324 2.27 16.65 -9.88
CA MET A 324 2.11 16.26 -8.48
C MET A 324 1.40 17.36 -7.69
N GLU A 325 1.84 18.61 -7.83
CA GLU A 325 1.20 19.77 -7.19
C GLU A 325 -0.25 19.94 -7.65
N HIS A 326 -0.52 19.77 -8.95
CA HIS A 326 -1.88 19.84 -9.48
C HIS A 326 -2.79 18.78 -8.86
N TRP A 327 -2.33 17.53 -8.71
CA TRP A 327 -3.11 16.48 -8.05
C TRP A 327 -3.35 16.79 -6.57
N PHE A 328 -2.34 17.26 -5.87
CA PHE A 328 -2.43 17.63 -4.46
C PHE A 328 -3.44 18.77 -4.23
N ARG A 329 -3.33 19.86 -4.99
CA ARG A 329 -4.21 21.02 -4.83
C ARG A 329 -5.66 20.80 -5.28
N ASN A 330 -5.92 19.75 -6.07
CA ASN A 330 -7.25 19.45 -6.61
C ASN A 330 -7.86 18.17 -5.98
N GLU A 331 -7.49 17.83 -4.77
CA GLU A 331 -8.07 16.69 -4.04
C GLU A 331 -7.96 15.36 -4.79
N GLY A 332 -6.87 15.16 -5.53
CA GLY A 332 -6.53 13.88 -6.14
C GLY A 332 -5.62 13.02 -5.27
N ALA A 333 -4.84 13.67 -4.39
CA ALA A 333 -3.85 13.01 -3.54
C ALA A 333 -3.48 13.90 -2.35
N ASP A 334 -3.18 13.30 -1.19
CA ASP A 334 -2.50 13.95 -0.06
C ASP A 334 -0.99 13.70 -0.09
N GLY A 335 -0.55 12.75 -0.88
CA GLY A 335 0.83 12.33 -1.13
C GLY A 335 0.87 11.27 -2.20
N PHE A 336 2.00 10.59 -2.39
CA PHE A 336 2.16 9.59 -3.44
C PHE A 336 2.96 8.39 -2.96
N ASN A 337 2.59 7.19 -3.40
CA ASN A 337 3.43 6.01 -3.34
C ASN A 337 4.26 5.93 -4.62
N LEU A 338 5.55 6.24 -4.53
CA LEU A 338 6.46 6.11 -5.67
C LEU A 338 6.67 4.65 -6.03
N MET A 339 6.52 4.36 -7.31
CA MET A 339 6.76 3.06 -7.92
C MET A 339 7.84 3.25 -9.00
N PRO A 340 9.13 3.25 -8.62
CA PRO A 340 10.20 3.48 -9.59
C PRO A 340 10.17 2.41 -10.68
N PRO A 341 10.18 2.79 -11.97
CA PRO A 341 10.11 1.82 -13.06
C PRO A 341 11.39 0.99 -13.18
N SER A 342 12.48 1.47 -12.61
CA SER A 342 13.76 0.76 -12.49
C SER A 342 14.45 1.09 -11.17
N LEU A 343 15.25 0.15 -10.66
CA LEU A 343 16.07 0.34 -9.46
C LEU A 343 17.54 0.03 -9.76
N PRO A 344 18.49 0.86 -9.26
CA PRO A 344 18.27 2.06 -8.44
C PRO A 344 17.92 3.32 -9.24
N ALA A 345 18.20 3.38 -10.54
CA ALA A 345 18.20 4.59 -11.36
C ALA A 345 16.88 5.40 -11.30
N GLY A 346 15.73 4.73 -11.39
CA GLY A 346 14.45 5.43 -11.38
C GLY A 346 14.13 6.15 -10.06
N ILE A 347 14.54 5.61 -8.91
CA ILE A 347 14.39 6.30 -7.64
C ILE A 347 15.45 7.38 -7.44
N GLU A 348 16.65 7.19 -7.93
CA GLU A 348 17.72 8.19 -7.92
C GLU A 348 17.32 9.42 -8.73
N ASP A 349 16.84 9.24 -9.97
CA ASP A 349 16.31 10.33 -10.80
C ASP A 349 15.24 11.16 -10.06
N PHE A 350 14.31 10.51 -9.38
CA PHE A 350 13.28 11.21 -8.62
C PHE A 350 13.85 11.98 -7.43
N ILE A 351 14.72 11.35 -6.64
CA ILE A 351 15.30 11.94 -5.43
C ILE A 351 16.21 13.11 -5.79
N GLU A 352 17.00 12.99 -6.83
CA GLU A 352 18.00 14.00 -7.18
C GLU A 352 17.42 15.17 -7.98
N GLN A 353 16.35 14.96 -8.73
CA GLN A 353 15.83 15.96 -9.64
C GLN A 353 14.45 16.51 -9.23
N VAL A 354 13.49 15.64 -8.82
CA VAL A 354 12.11 16.08 -8.50
C VAL A 354 12.00 16.55 -7.04
N VAL A 355 12.65 15.86 -6.10
CA VAL A 355 12.56 16.21 -4.68
C VAL A 355 13.07 17.63 -4.42
N PRO A 356 14.21 18.11 -4.95
CA PRO A 356 14.64 19.50 -4.78
C PRO A 356 13.62 20.50 -5.32
N GLU A 357 12.99 20.20 -6.45
CA GLU A 357 11.95 21.06 -7.02
C GLU A 357 10.71 21.16 -6.10
N LEU A 358 10.25 20.04 -5.55
CA LEU A 358 9.16 20.01 -4.58
C LEU A 358 9.53 20.73 -3.27
N GLN A 359 10.79 20.64 -2.84
CA GLN A 359 11.28 21.38 -1.67
C GLN A 359 11.28 22.89 -1.91
N ASN A 360 11.75 23.34 -3.08
CA ASN A 360 11.74 24.75 -3.47
C ASN A 360 10.32 25.34 -3.50
N ARG A 361 9.31 24.54 -3.82
CA ARG A 361 7.89 24.91 -3.79
C ARG A 361 7.25 24.82 -2.40
N GLY A 362 7.98 24.34 -1.39
CA GLY A 362 7.45 24.10 -0.03
C GLY A 362 6.46 22.92 0.04
N LEU A 363 6.48 22.03 -0.94
CA LEU A 363 5.60 20.85 -1.03
C LEU A 363 6.25 19.59 -0.46
N PHE A 364 7.53 19.61 -0.18
CA PHE A 364 8.26 18.51 0.39
C PHE A 364 9.19 18.99 1.50
N ARG A 365 9.33 18.20 2.56
CA ARG A 365 10.18 18.55 3.71
C ARG A 365 11.66 18.61 3.31
N THR A 366 12.40 19.55 3.90
CA THR A 366 13.87 19.62 3.82
C THR A 366 14.52 18.80 4.92
N GLU A 367 13.87 18.71 6.10
CA GLU A 367 14.31 17.91 7.25
C GLU A 367 13.15 17.18 7.91
N TYR A 368 13.44 16.03 8.54
CA TYR A 368 12.47 15.34 9.38
C TYR A 368 12.25 16.13 10.68
N GLN A 369 10.99 16.43 11.00
CA GLN A 369 10.61 17.12 12.23
C GLN A 369 10.33 16.15 13.39
N SER A 370 10.31 14.86 13.14
CA SER A 370 9.97 13.82 14.11
C SER A 370 10.74 12.52 13.84
N ASN A 371 10.52 11.53 14.70
CA ASN A 371 11.20 10.22 14.62
C ASN A 371 10.24 9.07 14.34
N THR A 372 8.92 9.29 14.29
CA THR A 372 7.94 8.23 14.11
C THR A 372 7.24 8.33 12.78
N LEU A 373 6.84 7.18 12.20
CA LEU A 373 6.09 7.16 10.95
C LEU A 373 4.77 7.93 11.09
N ARG A 374 4.07 7.75 12.21
CA ARG A 374 2.82 8.43 12.50
C ARG A 374 2.97 9.95 12.40
N ALA A 375 4.00 10.49 13.04
CA ALA A 375 4.24 11.92 13.00
C ALA A 375 4.73 12.42 11.63
N HIS A 376 5.45 11.60 10.85
CA HIS A 376 5.79 11.93 9.44
C HIS A 376 4.53 12.13 8.59
N LEU A 377 3.48 11.36 8.85
CA LEU A 377 2.20 11.43 8.15
C LEU A 377 1.21 12.42 8.77
N GLY A 378 1.63 13.20 9.78
CA GLY A 378 0.75 14.16 10.45
C GLY A 378 -0.34 13.54 11.33
N LEU A 379 -0.22 12.25 11.67
CA LEU A 379 -1.20 11.52 12.46
C LEU A 379 -0.94 11.68 13.96
N ALA A 380 -2.01 11.91 14.73
CA ALA A 380 -1.93 11.95 16.19
C ALA A 380 -1.63 10.55 16.75
N ARG A 381 -0.87 10.49 17.87
CA ARG A 381 -0.69 9.24 18.60
C ARG A 381 -1.99 8.87 19.33
N PRO A 382 -2.55 7.67 19.13
CA PRO A 382 -3.76 7.26 19.83
C PRO A 382 -3.49 7.12 21.33
N GLY A 383 -4.42 7.63 22.14
CA GLY A 383 -4.43 7.39 23.58
C GLY A 383 -4.78 5.93 23.90
N ASN A 384 -4.67 5.53 25.17
CA ASN A 384 -5.27 4.30 25.64
C ASN A 384 -6.80 4.50 25.65
N SER A 385 -7.51 3.59 25.01
CA SER A 385 -8.98 3.55 25.01
C SER A 385 -9.51 2.97 26.33
#